data_09b59a0e4a9f6af80952ed2e81446651
#
_entry.id   09b59a0e4a9f6af80952ed2e81446651
#
_cell.length_a   1.000
_cell.length_b   1.000
_cell.length_c   1.000
_cell.angle_alpha   90.00
_cell.angle_beta   90.00
_cell.angle_gamma   90.00
#
_symmetry.space_group_name_H-M   'P 1'
#
loop_
_entity.id
_entity.type
_entity.pdbx_description
1 polymer ?
#
loop_
_entity_poly.entity_id
_entity_poly.type
_entity_poly.pdbx_seq_one_letter_code
_entity_poly.pdbx_strand_id
1 'polypeptide(L)'
;EVHVIMGPNGAGKSTLANVILNNPEYTKTSGTVEFEGENINDLSTDKIAKKGIFMSFQLPEEIPGISCLNFLKTAKNKIQEKPVKIFEFKDTVKKYSEELNMNPKLIERNLNVGFSGGEKKKNEILQMLVLNPKLAILDETDSGLDVDAIRTVSKGIEMYKSSENAVLIITHNMRILENLKVDFVHILVDGKIVKTGNADLAKEIEQEGYEKYKKVEV
;
A
#
# COMPACT_ATOMS: atom_id res chain seq x y z
N GLU A 1 6.29 -10.97 5.30
CA GLU A 1 7.17 -9.96 5.94
C GLU A 1 6.61 -8.56 5.76
N VAL A 2 6.95 -7.66 6.69
CA VAL A 2 6.63 -6.24 6.64
C VAL A 2 7.92 -5.45 6.50
N HIS A 3 8.09 -4.80 5.36
CA HIS A 3 9.21 -3.93 5.04
C HIS A 3 8.75 -2.48 5.06
N VAL A 4 9.60 -1.60 5.58
CA VAL A 4 9.34 -0.15 5.63
C VAL A 4 10.43 0.57 4.88
N ILE A 5 10.07 1.48 3.99
CA ILE A 5 11.00 2.41 3.34
C ILE A 5 10.79 3.79 3.95
N MET A 6 11.86 4.33 4.51
CA MET A 6 11.95 5.68 5.02
C MET A 6 13.02 6.45 4.26
N GLY A 7 12.91 7.77 4.22
CA GLY A 7 13.90 8.63 3.56
C GLY A 7 13.39 10.05 3.41
N PRO A 8 14.26 11.01 3.15
CA PRO A 8 13.87 12.41 2.95
C PRO A 8 12.93 12.58 1.75
N ASN A 9 12.26 13.73 1.69
CA ASN A 9 11.45 14.07 0.52
C ASN A 9 12.36 14.15 -0.71
N GLY A 10 11.88 13.63 -1.84
CA GLY A 10 12.67 13.55 -3.07
C GLY A 10 13.65 12.37 -3.15
N ALA A 11 13.77 11.52 -2.13
CA ALA A 11 14.67 10.36 -2.14
C ALA A 11 14.31 9.28 -3.17
N GLY A 12 13.12 9.33 -3.79
CA GLY A 12 12.68 8.35 -4.80
C GLY A 12 11.78 7.23 -4.27
N LYS A 13 11.21 7.36 -3.06
CA LYS A 13 10.35 6.31 -2.44
C LYS A 13 9.15 5.96 -3.30
N SER A 14 8.32 6.94 -3.64
CA SER A 14 7.13 6.72 -4.50
C SER A 14 7.53 6.37 -5.94
N THR A 15 8.66 6.90 -6.43
CA THR A 15 9.22 6.51 -7.73
C THR A 15 9.53 5.02 -7.77
N LEU A 16 10.16 4.47 -6.72
CA LEU A 16 10.43 3.04 -6.62
C LEU A 16 9.14 2.20 -6.68
N ALA A 17 8.11 2.59 -5.92
CA ALA A 17 6.81 1.91 -5.95
C ALA A 17 6.17 1.92 -7.34
N ASN A 18 6.18 3.07 -8.01
CA ASN A 18 5.64 3.22 -9.36
C ASN A 18 6.44 2.41 -10.41
N VAL A 19 7.77 2.34 -10.27
CA VAL A 19 8.63 1.53 -11.15
C VAL A 19 8.36 0.02 -10.98
N ILE A 20 8.10 -0.45 -9.76
CA ILE A 20 7.72 -1.85 -9.50
C ILE A 20 6.43 -2.21 -10.25
N LEU A 21 5.48 -1.28 -10.33
CA LEU A 21 4.20 -1.48 -11.04
C LEU A 21 4.26 -1.20 -12.54
N ASN A 22 5.42 -0.87 -13.08
CA ASN A 22 5.56 -0.42 -14.48
C ASN A 22 4.54 0.67 -14.84
N ASN A 23 4.37 1.67 -13.95
CA ASN A 23 3.55 2.82 -14.26
C ASN A 23 4.10 3.51 -15.51
N PRO A 24 3.27 3.74 -16.57
CA PRO A 24 3.74 4.24 -17.87
C PRO A 24 4.32 5.66 -17.83
N GLU A 25 4.12 6.41 -16.76
CA GLU A 25 4.74 7.73 -16.54
C GLU A 25 6.24 7.63 -16.22
N TYR A 26 6.73 6.42 -15.88
CA TYR A 26 8.12 6.18 -15.50
C TYR A 26 8.82 5.25 -16.48
N THR A 27 9.98 5.66 -16.96
CA THR A 27 10.81 4.83 -17.84
C THR A 27 11.97 4.24 -17.05
N LYS A 28 12.01 2.91 -16.96
CA LYS A 28 13.13 2.18 -16.37
C LYS A 28 14.27 2.10 -17.39
N THR A 29 15.44 2.67 -17.05
CA THR A 29 16.61 2.70 -17.93
C THR A 29 17.51 1.49 -17.78
N SER A 30 17.48 0.83 -16.61
CA SER A 30 18.28 -0.38 -16.33
C SER A 30 17.73 -1.13 -15.11
N GLY A 31 18.23 -2.33 -14.88
CA GLY A 31 17.84 -3.17 -13.76
C GLY A 31 16.66 -4.10 -14.05
N THR A 32 16.40 -4.99 -13.10
CA THR A 32 15.33 -5.99 -13.18
C THR A 32 14.47 -5.93 -11.93
N VAL A 33 13.17 -6.16 -12.10
CA VAL A 33 12.21 -6.41 -11.04
C VAL A 33 11.72 -7.84 -11.18
N GLU A 34 11.93 -8.64 -10.16
CA GLU A 34 11.48 -10.05 -10.13
C GLU A 34 10.41 -10.20 -9.05
N PHE A 35 9.35 -10.91 -9.39
CA PHE A 35 8.27 -11.26 -8.48
C PHE A 35 7.97 -12.75 -8.59
N GLU A 36 8.08 -13.47 -7.45
CA GLU A 36 7.95 -14.94 -7.42
C GLU A 36 8.87 -15.68 -8.42
N GLY A 37 10.09 -15.18 -8.60
CA GLY A 37 11.08 -15.76 -9.52
C GLY A 37 10.85 -15.42 -11.00
N GLU A 38 9.90 -14.58 -11.31
CA GLU A 38 9.59 -14.17 -12.69
C GLU A 38 9.94 -12.69 -12.90
N ASN A 39 10.63 -12.37 -13.96
CA ASN A 39 10.91 -11.00 -14.36
C ASN A 39 9.61 -10.33 -14.86
N ILE A 40 9.23 -9.23 -14.21
CA ILE A 40 8.00 -8.50 -14.51
C ILE A 40 8.22 -7.20 -15.28
N ASN A 41 9.44 -6.93 -15.74
CA ASN A 41 9.82 -5.66 -16.39
C ASN A 41 8.94 -5.30 -17.60
N ASP A 42 8.54 -6.29 -18.38
CA ASP A 42 7.78 -6.08 -19.63
C ASP A 42 6.28 -6.28 -19.48
N LEU A 43 5.81 -6.48 -18.24
CA LEU A 43 4.40 -6.64 -17.96
C LEU A 43 3.71 -5.28 -17.83
N SER A 44 2.51 -5.15 -18.40
CA SER A 44 1.65 -4.00 -18.13
C SER A 44 1.15 -3.98 -16.69
N THR A 45 0.83 -2.80 -16.17
CA THR A 45 0.37 -2.60 -14.79
C THR A 45 -0.81 -3.51 -14.41
N ASP A 46 -1.76 -3.74 -15.34
CA ASP A 46 -2.89 -4.64 -15.10
C ASP A 46 -2.46 -6.12 -14.96
N LYS A 47 -1.45 -6.56 -15.70
CA LYS A 47 -0.87 -7.91 -15.57
C LYS A 47 -0.12 -8.07 -14.25
N ILE A 48 0.60 -7.04 -13.82
CA ILE A 48 1.28 -7.00 -12.51
C ILE A 48 0.25 -7.08 -11.39
N ALA A 49 -0.85 -6.33 -11.48
CA ALA A 49 -1.95 -6.41 -10.52
C ALA A 49 -2.58 -7.81 -10.46
N LYS A 50 -2.77 -8.47 -11.60
CA LYS A 50 -3.27 -9.86 -11.66
C LYS A 50 -2.31 -10.88 -11.05
N LYS A 51 -1.01 -10.63 -11.06
CA LYS A 51 -0.02 -11.48 -10.37
C LYS A 51 -0.13 -11.37 -8.84
N GLY A 52 -0.85 -10.37 -8.33
CA GLY A 52 -1.08 -10.17 -6.91
C GLY A 52 -0.23 -9.06 -6.30
N ILE A 53 0.17 -8.06 -7.06
CA ILE A 53 0.78 -6.84 -6.53
C ILE A 53 -0.30 -5.76 -6.49
N PHE A 54 -0.49 -5.17 -5.31
CA PHE A 54 -1.41 -4.07 -5.05
C PHE A 54 -0.62 -2.84 -4.61
N MET A 55 -1.07 -1.66 -4.99
CA MET A 55 -0.54 -0.39 -4.48
C MET A 55 -1.68 0.51 -4.02
N SER A 56 -1.54 1.09 -2.82
CA SER A 56 -2.34 2.24 -2.42
C SER A 56 -1.73 3.52 -2.98
N PHE A 57 -2.57 4.46 -3.34
CA PHE A 57 -2.11 5.75 -3.88
C PHE A 57 -2.01 6.81 -2.79
N GLN A 58 -1.02 7.69 -2.91
CA GLN A 58 -0.90 8.84 -2.01
C GLN A 58 -2.19 9.69 -2.02
N LEU A 59 -2.77 9.91 -3.20
CA LEU A 59 -4.05 10.59 -3.42
C LEU A 59 -5.02 9.66 -4.16
N PRO A 60 -5.92 8.96 -3.45
CA PRO A 60 -6.88 8.07 -4.08
C PRO A 60 -7.87 8.81 -4.99
N GLU A 61 -7.95 8.40 -6.25
CA GLU A 61 -8.80 9.01 -7.26
C GLU A 61 -10.28 8.76 -7.01
N GLU A 62 -11.10 9.72 -7.43
CA GLU A 62 -12.56 9.61 -7.45
C GLU A 62 -13.03 9.04 -8.80
N ILE A 63 -13.78 7.94 -8.76
CA ILE A 63 -14.30 7.30 -9.98
C ILE A 63 -15.83 7.36 -9.96
N PRO A 64 -16.44 8.36 -10.61
CA PRO A 64 -17.89 8.42 -10.73
C PRO A 64 -18.43 7.31 -11.64
N GLY A 65 -19.65 6.87 -11.39
CA GLY A 65 -20.35 5.88 -12.21
C GLY A 65 -20.14 4.42 -11.83
N ILE A 66 -19.21 4.11 -10.90
CA ILE A 66 -19.04 2.77 -10.37
C ILE A 66 -19.04 2.78 -8.84
N SER A 67 -19.90 1.99 -8.22
CA SER A 67 -19.87 1.86 -6.75
C SER A 67 -18.62 1.13 -6.27
N CYS A 68 -18.20 1.42 -5.03
CA CYS A 68 -17.07 0.76 -4.39
C CYS A 68 -17.24 -0.77 -4.42
N LEU A 69 -18.43 -1.29 -4.10
CA LEU A 69 -18.75 -2.72 -4.16
C LEU A 69 -18.58 -3.31 -5.57
N ASN A 70 -19.08 -2.62 -6.60
CA ASN A 70 -18.97 -3.10 -7.98
C ASN A 70 -17.54 -3.03 -8.51
N PHE A 71 -16.78 -1.99 -8.13
CA PHE A 71 -15.37 -1.90 -8.43
C PHE A 71 -14.60 -3.10 -7.84
N LEU A 72 -14.75 -3.35 -6.54
CA LEU A 72 -14.10 -4.46 -5.84
C LEU A 72 -14.48 -5.82 -6.43
N LYS A 73 -15.77 -6.03 -6.74
CA LYS A 73 -16.26 -7.25 -7.38
C LYS A 73 -15.59 -7.46 -8.74
N THR A 74 -15.54 -6.42 -9.57
CA THR A 74 -14.96 -6.50 -10.90
C THR A 74 -13.45 -6.78 -10.83
N ALA A 75 -12.73 -6.09 -9.96
CA ALA A 75 -11.31 -6.32 -9.73
C ALA A 75 -11.04 -7.76 -9.24
N LYS A 76 -11.78 -8.22 -8.23
CA LYS A 76 -11.63 -9.58 -7.70
C LYS A 76 -11.87 -10.65 -8.74
N ASN A 77 -12.92 -10.52 -9.56
CA ASN A 77 -13.22 -11.44 -10.66
C ASN A 77 -12.07 -11.50 -11.67
N LYS A 78 -11.44 -10.36 -11.97
CA LYS A 78 -10.32 -10.29 -12.94
C LYS A 78 -9.03 -10.90 -12.38
N ILE A 79 -8.78 -10.76 -11.07
CA ILE A 79 -7.60 -11.32 -10.42
C ILE A 79 -7.70 -12.85 -10.31
N GLN A 80 -8.85 -13.37 -9.88
CA GLN A 80 -9.02 -14.82 -9.66
C GLN A 80 -9.55 -15.58 -10.88
N GLU A 81 -9.83 -14.88 -12.00
CA GLU A 81 -10.38 -15.42 -13.25
C GLU A 81 -11.68 -16.20 -13.11
N LYS A 82 -12.39 -15.99 -12.01
CA LYS A 82 -13.66 -16.65 -11.67
C LYS A 82 -14.64 -15.62 -11.09
N PRO A 83 -15.93 -15.76 -11.39
CA PRO A 83 -16.95 -14.90 -10.77
C PRO A 83 -17.05 -15.18 -9.27
N VAL A 84 -17.08 -14.11 -8.46
CA VAL A 84 -17.39 -14.23 -7.03
C VAL A 84 -18.87 -14.51 -6.84
N LYS A 85 -19.22 -15.27 -5.80
CA LYS A 85 -20.59 -15.43 -5.34
C LYS A 85 -21.05 -14.14 -4.67
N ILE A 86 -22.00 -13.46 -5.27
CA ILE A 86 -22.34 -12.07 -4.95
C ILE A 86 -22.71 -11.84 -3.48
N PHE A 87 -23.48 -12.75 -2.87
CA PHE A 87 -23.89 -12.61 -1.47
C PHE A 87 -22.72 -12.78 -0.52
N GLU A 88 -21.93 -13.85 -0.66
CA GLU A 88 -20.72 -14.11 0.15
C GLU A 88 -19.70 -12.97 0.00
N PHE A 89 -19.56 -12.44 -1.21
CA PHE A 89 -18.67 -11.32 -1.48
C PHE A 89 -19.14 -10.02 -0.79
N LYS A 90 -20.45 -9.72 -0.88
CA LYS A 90 -21.03 -8.55 -0.21
C LYS A 90 -20.86 -8.64 1.31
N ASP A 91 -21.09 -9.81 1.90
CA ASP A 91 -20.89 -10.04 3.32
C ASP A 91 -19.42 -9.86 3.74
N THR A 92 -18.48 -10.34 2.91
CA THR A 92 -17.05 -10.15 3.13
C THR A 92 -16.65 -8.66 3.11
N VAL A 93 -17.11 -7.93 2.09
CA VAL A 93 -16.83 -6.48 1.99
C VAL A 93 -17.43 -5.72 3.18
N LYS A 94 -18.68 -6.07 3.57
CA LYS A 94 -19.33 -5.47 4.71
C LYS A 94 -18.56 -5.73 6.00
N LYS A 95 -18.17 -6.98 6.26
CA LYS A 95 -17.37 -7.35 7.44
C LYS A 95 -16.10 -6.52 7.54
N TYR A 96 -15.30 -6.46 6.46
CA TYR A 96 -14.07 -5.67 6.49
C TYR A 96 -14.32 -4.17 6.64
N SER A 97 -15.39 -3.64 6.06
CA SER A 97 -15.74 -2.22 6.25
C SER A 97 -16.11 -1.90 7.71
N GLU A 98 -16.81 -2.81 8.40
CA GLU A 98 -17.12 -2.69 9.83
C GLU A 98 -15.83 -2.74 10.68
N GLU A 99 -14.91 -3.66 10.40
CA GLU A 99 -13.63 -3.77 11.10
C GLU A 99 -12.75 -2.51 10.95
N LEU A 100 -12.90 -1.81 9.80
CA LEU A 100 -12.22 -0.54 9.53
C LEU A 100 -13.01 0.69 10.03
N ASN A 101 -14.07 0.50 10.81
CA ASN A 101 -14.94 1.57 11.27
C ASN A 101 -15.36 2.52 10.13
N MET A 102 -15.74 1.95 8.98
CA MET A 102 -16.27 2.70 7.84
C MET A 102 -17.79 2.79 7.91
N ASN A 103 -18.34 3.91 7.46
CA ASN A 103 -19.79 4.00 7.27
C ASN A 103 -20.25 2.98 6.20
N PRO A 104 -21.15 2.03 6.52
CA PRO A 104 -21.58 0.99 5.58
C PRO A 104 -22.16 1.52 4.27
N LYS A 105 -22.71 2.73 4.26
CA LYS A 105 -23.25 3.36 3.04
C LYS A 105 -22.18 3.71 2.02
N LEU A 106 -20.91 3.81 2.42
CA LEU A 106 -19.81 4.16 1.51
C LEU A 106 -19.55 3.06 0.47
N ILE A 107 -19.77 1.80 0.81
CA ILE A 107 -19.56 0.68 -0.13
C ILE A 107 -20.54 0.69 -1.31
N GLU A 108 -21.69 1.33 -1.14
CA GLU A 108 -22.72 1.46 -2.19
C GLU A 108 -22.61 2.78 -2.98
N ARG A 109 -21.77 3.73 -2.51
CA ARG A 109 -21.50 4.98 -3.22
C ARG A 109 -20.43 4.80 -4.30
N ASN A 110 -20.38 5.75 -5.23
CA ASN A 110 -19.33 5.80 -6.24
C ASN A 110 -17.94 5.86 -5.56
N LEU A 111 -16.98 5.12 -6.12
CA LEU A 111 -15.66 4.92 -5.55
C LEU A 111 -14.98 6.26 -5.23
N ASN A 112 -14.73 6.50 -3.96
CA ASN A 112 -14.10 7.69 -3.40
C ASN A 112 -14.83 9.02 -3.61
N VAL A 113 -15.95 9.07 -4.34
CA VAL A 113 -16.65 10.32 -4.66
C VAL A 113 -17.28 10.93 -3.40
N GLY A 114 -16.76 12.10 -3.02
CA GLY A 114 -17.19 12.81 -1.82
C GLY A 114 -16.85 12.08 -0.52
N PHE A 115 -15.84 11.21 -0.53
CA PHE A 115 -15.25 10.67 0.69
C PHE A 115 -14.29 11.69 1.30
N SER A 116 -14.25 11.77 2.62
CA SER A 116 -13.18 12.48 3.33
C SER A 116 -11.82 11.81 3.08
N GLY A 117 -10.72 12.52 3.35
CA GLY A 117 -9.38 11.96 3.21
C GLY A 117 -9.20 10.65 4.00
N GLY A 118 -9.67 10.61 5.23
CA GLY A 118 -9.63 9.41 6.06
C GLY A 118 -10.49 8.26 5.52
N GLU A 119 -11.67 8.55 4.98
CA GLU A 119 -12.53 7.54 4.34
C GLU A 119 -11.90 6.98 3.07
N LYS A 120 -11.24 7.80 2.25
CA LYS A 120 -10.49 7.37 1.07
C LYS A 120 -9.36 6.41 1.45
N LYS A 121 -8.58 6.73 2.49
CA LYS A 121 -7.48 5.87 2.97
C LYS A 121 -8.00 4.55 3.55
N LYS A 122 -9.06 4.59 4.37
CA LYS A 122 -9.72 3.37 4.85
C LYS A 122 -10.27 2.51 3.69
N ASN A 123 -10.78 3.14 2.63
CA ASN A 123 -11.25 2.43 1.46
C ASN A 123 -10.11 1.74 0.69
N GLU A 124 -8.90 2.28 0.65
CA GLU A 124 -7.73 1.60 0.09
C GLU A 124 -7.35 0.36 0.91
N ILE A 125 -7.39 0.46 2.25
CA ILE A 125 -7.18 -0.71 3.12
C ILE A 125 -8.29 -1.75 2.93
N LEU A 126 -9.53 -1.33 2.76
CA LEU A 126 -10.63 -2.24 2.41
C LEU A 126 -10.37 -2.97 1.10
N GLN A 127 -9.89 -2.25 0.06
CA GLN A 127 -9.51 -2.85 -1.22
C GLN A 127 -8.41 -3.90 -1.03
N MET A 128 -7.35 -3.58 -0.29
CA MET A 128 -6.27 -4.51 0.03
C MET A 128 -6.78 -5.78 0.72
N LEU A 129 -7.62 -5.65 1.75
CA LEU A 129 -8.21 -6.80 2.47
C LEU A 129 -9.09 -7.68 1.57
N VAL A 130 -9.94 -7.07 0.75
CA VAL A 130 -10.87 -7.79 -0.15
C VAL A 130 -10.14 -8.46 -1.30
N LEU A 131 -9.19 -7.76 -1.92
CA LEU A 131 -8.43 -8.28 -3.06
C LEU A 131 -7.42 -9.33 -2.61
N ASN A 132 -6.89 -9.21 -1.40
CA ASN A 132 -5.91 -10.10 -0.79
C ASN A 132 -4.72 -10.37 -1.72
N PRO A 133 -3.93 -9.34 -2.07
CA PRO A 133 -2.76 -9.49 -2.93
C PRO A 133 -1.64 -10.28 -2.23
N LYS A 134 -0.62 -10.71 -2.96
CA LYS A 134 0.60 -11.32 -2.39
C LYS A 134 1.58 -10.27 -1.88
N LEU A 135 1.63 -9.11 -2.54
CA LEU A 135 2.40 -7.95 -2.12
C LEU A 135 1.50 -6.71 -2.11
N ALA A 136 1.40 -6.05 -0.96
CA ALA A 136 0.77 -4.74 -0.82
C ALA A 136 1.84 -3.67 -0.66
N ILE A 137 1.85 -2.67 -1.55
CA ILE A 137 2.69 -1.47 -1.47
C ILE A 137 1.80 -0.33 -0.97
N LEU A 138 2.13 0.23 0.19
CA LEU A 138 1.36 1.27 0.86
C LEU A 138 2.17 2.57 0.86
N ASP A 139 1.83 3.49 -0.07
CA ASP A 139 2.56 4.75 -0.23
C ASP A 139 1.88 5.87 0.54
N GLU A 140 2.49 6.31 1.64
CA GLU A 140 2.03 7.39 2.54
C GLU A 140 0.54 7.26 2.92
N THR A 141 0.09 6.04 3.20
CA THR A 141 -1.32 5.74 3.53
C THR A 141 -1.77 6.40 4.83
N ASP A 142 -0.83 6.83 5.65
CA ASP A 142 -1.02 7.51 6.93
C ASP A 142 -1.01 9.05 6.82
N SER A 143 -0.68 9.60 5.66
CA SER A 143 -0.58 11.06 5.45
C SER A 143 -1.94 11.74 5.63
N GLY A 144 -1.96 12.80 6.45
CA GLY A 144 -3.16 13.60 6.71
C GLY A 144 -4.23 12.93 7.58
N LEU A 145 -3.91 11.79 8.20
CA LEU A 145 -4.83 11.08 9.09
C LEU A 145 -4.69 11.54 10.56
N ASP A 146 -5.80 11.55 11.27
CA ASP A 146 -5.80 11.66 12.73
C ASP A 146 -5.36 10.34 13.39
N VAL A 147 -5.15 10.38 14.71
CA VAL A 147 -4.63 9.24 15.49
C VAL A 147 -5.54 8.01 15.38
N ASP A 148 -6.86 8.19 15.38
CA ASP A 148 -7.82 7.08 15.35
C ASP A 148 -7.89 6.44 13.96
N ALA A 149 -7.77 7.26 12.92
CA ALA A 149 -7.68 6.77 11.53
C ALA A 149 -6.38 5.99 11.30
N ILE A 150 -5.23 6.47 11.82
CA ILE A 150 -3.94 5.74 11.76
C ILE A 150 -4.05 4.37 12.45
N ARG A 151 -4.64 4.31 13.66
CA ARG A 151 -4.88 3.03 14.35
C ARG A 151 -5.74 2.07 13.54
N THR A 152 -6.78 2.59 12.88
CA THR A 152 -7.66 1.79 12.03
C THR A 152 -6.92 1.24 10.81
N VAL A 153 -6.08 2.06 10.16
CA VAL A 153 -5.22 1.65 9.04
C VAL A 153 -4.23 0.58 9.48
N SER A 154 -3.51 0.80 10.60
CA SER A 154 -2.57 -0.18 11.16
C SER A 154 -3.27 -1.51 11.48
N LYS A 155 -4.47 -1.47 12.10
CA LYS A 155 -5.29 -2.67 12.34
C LYS A 155 -5.60 -3.41 11.04
N GLY A 156 -5.98 -2.69 9.98
CA GLY A 156 -6.25 -3.29 8.67
C GLY A 156 -5.03 -3.96 8.06
N ILE A 157 -3.84 -3.37 8.21
CA ILE A 157 -2.58 -3.97 7.77
C ILE A 157 -2.28 -5.25 8.57
N GLU A 158 -2.45 -5.27 9.89
CA GLU A 158 -2.27 -6.47 10.70
C GLU A 158 -3.29 -7.57 10.35
N MET A 159 -4.53 -7.22 10.02
CA MET A 159 -5.53 -8.19 9.56
C MET A 159 -5.18 -8.83 8.20
N TYR A 160 -4.53 -8.08 7.32
CA TYR A 160 -4.08 -8.57 6.02
C TYR A 160 -2.87 -9.50 6.13
N LYS A 161 -2.00 -9.24 7.09
CA LYS A 161 -0.72 -9.92 7.26
C LYS A 161 -0.86 -11.42 7.48
N SER A 162 -0.10 -12.20 6.72
CA SER A 162 -0.04 -13.66 6.82
C SER A 162 1.35 -14.18 6.46
N SER A 163 1.57 -15.49 6.53
CA SER A 163 2.80 -16.14 6.07
C SER A 163 2.96 -16.13 4.54
N GLU A 164 1.88 -15.86 3.81
CA GLU A 164 1.83 -15.97 2.33
C GLU A 164 1.88 -14.63 1.63
N ASN A 165 1.87 -13.52 2.38
CA ASN A 165 1.91 -12.19 1.81
C ASN A 165 3.01 -11.31 2.40
N ALA A 166 3.30 -10.23 1.70
CA ALA A 166 4.24 -9.20 2.11
C ALA A 166 3.61 -7.81 2.05
N VAL A 167 4.12 -6.93 2.90
CA VAL A 167 3.75 -5.50 2.91
C VAL A 167 5.00 -4.66 2.76
N LEU A 168 4.97 -3.72 1.83
CA LEU A 168 5.95 -2.66 1.69
C LEU A 168 5.29 -1.34 2.04
N ILE A 169 5.70 -0.73 3.16
CA ILE A 169 5.15 0.54 3.64
C ILE A 169 6.16 1.64 3.33
N ILE A 170 5.73 2.66 2.64
CA ILE A 170 6.47 3.91 2.46
C ILE A 170 5.86 4.93 3.40
N THR A 171 6.59 5.37 4.39
CA THR A 171 6.13 6.36 5.37
C THR A 171 7.29 7.14 5.99
N HIS A 172 6.97 8.31 6.50
CA HIS A 172 7.84 9.09 7.38
C HIS A 172 7.23 9.25 8.80
N ASN A 173 6.11 8.56 9.08
CA ASN A 173 5.37 8.67 10.33
C ASN A 173 5.50 7.38 11.16
N MET A 174 6.12 7.50 12.33
CA MET A 174 6.31 6.37 13.24
C MET A 174 5.01 5.79 13.79
N ARG A 175 3.95 6.60 13.90
CA ARG A 175 2.70 6.17 14.53
C ARG A 175 2.04 4.99 13.82
N ILE A 176 2.17 4.89 12.48
CA ILE A 176 1.63 3.73 11.75
C ILE A 176 2.40 2.45 12.12
N LEU A 177 3.68 2.58 12.47
CA LEU A 177 4.57 1.46 12.79
C LEU A 177 4.44 0.99 14.24
N GLU A 178 3.93 1.83 15.17
CA GLU A 178 3.80 1.50 16.60
C GLU A 178 2.98 0.24 16.87
N ASN A 179 1.99 -0.03 16.01
CA ASN A 179 1.08 -1.16 16.15
C ASN A 179 1.35 -2.29 15.15
N LEU A 180 2.49 -2.23 14.43
CA LEU A 180 2.87 -3.20 13.43
C LEU A 180 4.16 -3.92 13.82
N LYS A 181 4.19 -5.24 13.67
CA LYS A 181 5.45 -5.97 13.74
C LYS A 181 6.19 -5.78 12.41
N VAL A 182 7.14 -4.87 12.40
CA VAL A 182 8.01 -4.58 11.25
C VAL A 182 9.20 -5.52 11.28
N ASP A 183 9.47 -6.19 10.15
CA ASP A 183 10.60 -7.08 10.01
C ASP A 183 11.86 -6.33 9.57
N PHE A 184 11.74 -5.41 8.60
CA PHE A 184 12.87 -4.63 8.09
C PHE A 184 12.50 -3.17 7.84
N VAL A 185 13.45 -2.28 8.12
CA VAL A 185 13.41 -0.86 7.79
C VAL A 185 14.57 -0.53 6.86
N HIS A 186 14.29 0.13 5.75
CA HIS A 186 15.23 0.53 4.73
C HIS A 186 15.28 2.05 4.62
N ILE A 187 16.47 2.62 4.70
CA ILE A 187 16.68 4.06 4.50
C ILE A 187 17.08 4.32 3.06
N LEU A 188 16.23 5.04 2.35
CA LEU A 188 16.45 5.45 0.96
C LEU A 188 16.90 6.92 0.94
N VAL A 189 18.06 7.17 0.34
CA VAL A 189 18.60 8.52 0.13
C VAL A 189 19.13 8.60 -1.30
N ASP A 190 18.76 9.63 -2.04
CA ASP A 190 19.19 9.87 -3.43
C ASP A 190 19.08 8.63 -4.34
N GLY A 191 17.95 7.92 -4.23
CA GLY A 191 17.66 6.73 -5.03
C GLY A 191 18.40 5.45 -4.61
N LYS A 192 19.15 5.46 -3.49
CA LYS A 192 19.90 4.30 -3.00
C LYS A 192 19.46 3.89 -1.60
N ILE A 193 19.34 2.59 -1.37
CA ILE A 193 19.18 2.05 -0.01
C ILE A 193 20.55 2.12 0.67
N VAL A 194 20.70 3.05 1.61
CA VAL A 194 21.97 3.31 2.32
C VAL A 194 22.11 2.53 3.62
N LYS A 195 20.99 2.11 4.21
CA LYS A 195 20.99 1.27 5.41
C LYS A 195 19.72 0.41 5.46
N THR A 196 19.88 -0.80 5.98
CA THR A 196 18.79 -1.71 6.33
C THR A 196 18.98 -2.14 7.77
N GLY A 197 17.90 -2.19 8.54
CA GLY A 197 17.89 -2.62 9.94
C GLY A 197 16.51 -3.12 10.38
N ASN A 198 16.35 -3.34 11.67
CA ASN A 198 15.07 -3.69 12.30
C ASN A 198 14.24 -2.43 12.62
N ALA A 199 13.13 -2.60 13.36
CA ALA A 199 12.24 -1.51 13.76
C ALA A 199 12.93 -0.39 14.58
N ASP A 200 14.06 -0.66 15.26
CA ASP A 200 14.78 0.36 16.03
C ASP A 200 15.43 1.39 15.10
N LEU A 201 15.76 1.01 13.87
CA LEU A 201 16.27 1.97 12.87
C LEU A 201 15.26 3.09 12.57
N ALA A 202 13.97 2.79 12.58
CA ALA A 202 12.94 3.81 12.38
C ALA A 202 12.91 4.81 13.55
N LYS A 203 13.08 4.33 14.81
CA LYS A 203 13.18 5.20 16.00
C LYS A 203 14.43 6.08 15.96
N GLU A 204 15.54 5.51 15.51
CA GLU A 204 16.81 6.26 15.30
C GLU A 204 16.59 7.42 14.32
N ILE A 205 15.89 7.16 13.19
CA ILE A 205 15.59 8.20 12.21
C ILE A 205 14.67 9.29 12.78
N GLU A 206 13.67 8.92 13.58
CA GLU A 206 12.78 9.90 14.22
C GLU A 206 13.54 10.87 15.14
N GLN A 207 14.55 10.36 15.85
CA GLN A 207 15.34 11.15 16.80
C GLN A 207 16.45 11.95 16.13
N GLU A 208 17.18 11.37 15.18
CA GLU A 208 18.42 11.92 14.62
C GLU A 208 18.25 12.46 13.19
N GLY A 209 17.13 12.18 12.54
CA GLY A 209 16.89 12.55 11.15
C GLY A 209 17.79 11.80 10.15
N TYR A 210 17.84 12.30 8.91
CA TYR A 210 18.55 11.66 7.80
C TYR A 210 19.93 12.25 7.51
N GLU A 211 20.37 13.30 8.23
CA GLU A 211 21.59 14.05 7.88
C GLU A 211 22.85 13.19 7.83
N LYS A 212 23.00 12.22 8.73
CA LYS A 212 24.14 11.30 8.76
C LYS A 212 24.23 10.38 7.54
N TYR A 213 23.09 10.18 6.84
CA TYR A 213 23.02 9.32 5.66
C TYR A 213 23.18 10.09 4.35
N LYS A 214 23.03 11.43 4.37
CA LYS A 214 23.26 12.30 3.19
C LYS A 214 24.74 12.54 2.89
N LYS A 215 25.63 12.27 3.84
CA LYS A 215 27.07 12.61 3.76
C LYS A 215 27.96 11.49 3.21
N VAL A 216 27.38 10.47 2.57
CA VAL A 216 28.17 9.38 1.95
C VAL A 216 28.39 9.66 0.46
N GLU A 217 28.74 10.90 0.10
CA GLU A 217 29.37 11.23 -1.18
C GLU A 217 30.69 11.91 -0.90
N VAL A 218 31.74 11.12 -0.93
CA VAL A 218 33.12 11.54 -1.31
C VAL A 218 33.68 10.50 -2.24
#